data_60bf60fcf63112412b04c6253758d5a6
#
_entry.id   60bf60fcf63112412b04c6253758d5a6
#
_cell.length_a   1.000
_cell.length_b   1.000
_cell.length_c   1.000
_cell.angle_alpha   90.00
_cell.angle_beta   90.00
_cell.angle_gamma   90.00
#
_symmetry.space_group_name_H-M   'P 1'
#
loop_
_entity.id
_entity.type
_entity.pdbx_description
1 polymer ?
#
loop_
_entity_poly.entity_id
_entity_poly.type
_entity_poly.pdbx_seq_one_letter_code
_entity_poly.pdbx_strand_id
1 'polypeptide(L)'
;MIKTIAAVVVVLLVVGVGGVLAYAATKPDTFRVERALVIKASPEKIFPLINDLRAQSTWSPFEKDPDMKRTNSGTAEGPGAVYEWDGNREVGAGRIAITDANPPRRVALALDRTRPMAAHNTVEFTLEPQANGTNVTWSMQGQQPYLVKVMSTFIDCDKMVGSQFEEGLAKLKALVETQVVAAPAAQAVGR
;
A
#
# COMPACT_ATOMS: atom_id res chain seq x y z
N MET A 1 50.30 16.33 12.98
CA MET A 1 49.64 15.02 12.81
C MET A 1 48.12 15.07 13.04
N ILE A 2 47.58 15.49 14.20
CA ILE A 2 46.12 15.54 14.46
C ILE A 2 45.35 16.44 13.46
N LYS A 3 45.89 17.65 13.14
CA LYS A 3 45.28 18.56 12.15
C LYS A 3 45.21 17.95 10.75
N THR A 4 46.21 17.20 10.34
CA THR A 4 46.27 16.53 9.03
C THR A 4 45.26 15.37 8.97
N ILE A 5 45.13 14.59 10.04
CA ILE A 5 44.15 13.50 10.16
C ILE A 5 42.73 14.08 10.12
N ALA A 6 42.49 15.14 10.89
CA ALA A 6 41.18 15.83 10.86
C ALA A 6 40.80 16.36 9.47
N ALA A 7 41.76 16.97 8.75
CA ALA A 7 41.53 17.45 7.39
C ALA A 7 41.21 16.27 6.43
N VAL A 8 41.92 15.18 6.49
CA VAL A 8 41.64 13.98 5.68
C VAL A 8 40.26 13.41 5.97
N VAL A 9 39.86 13.31 7.24
CA VAL A 9 38.52 12.82 7.62
C VAL A 9 37.43 13.73 7.06
N VAL A 10 37.59 15.07 7.16
CA VAL A 10 36.63 16.01 6.61
C VAL A 10 36.51 15.88 5.09
N VAL A 11 37.63 15.75 4.37
CA VAL A 11 37.61 15.53 2.92
C VAL A 11 36.88 14.25 2.56
N LEU A 12 37.14 13.15 3.25
CA LEU A 12 36.46 11.86 3.02
C LEU A 12 34.96 11.97 3.27
N LEU A 13 34.53 12.66 4.32
CA LEU A 13 33.11 12.91 4.60
C LEU A 13 32.46 13.73 3.48
N VAL A 14 33.10 14.81 3.02
CA VAL A 14 32.57 15.65 1.94
C VAL A 14 32.45 14.86 0.64
N VAL A 15 33.45 14.05 0.30
CA VAL A 15 33.41 13.18 -0.89
C VAL A 15 32.33 12.12 -0.75
N GLY A 16 32.18 11.49 0.43
CA GLY A 16 31.16 10.50 0.69
C GLY A 16 29.74 11.07 0.58
N VAL A 17 29.48 12.20 1.22
CA VAL A 17 28.18 12.90 1.13
C VAL A 17 27.91 13.34 -0.31
N GLY A 18 28.89 13.95 -0.98
CA GLY A 18 28.76 14.34 -2.38
C GLY A 18 28.42 13.17 -3.30
N GLY A 19 29.06 12.03 -3.09
CA GLY A 19 28.78 10.78 -3.82
C GLY A 19 27.34 10.28 -3.61
N VAL A 20 26.84 10.29 -2.37
CA VAL A 20 25.46 9.90 -2.05
C VAL A 20 24.46 10.85 -2.71
N LEU A 21 24.69 12.16 -2.63
CA LEU A 21 23.80 13.14 -3.24
C LEU A 21 23.79 13.01 -4.78
N ALA A 22 24.96 12.85 -5.41
CA ALA A 22 25.06 12.62 -6.84
C ALA A 22 24.34 11.33 -7.27
N TYR A 23 24.52 10.24 -6.53
CA TYR A 23 23.80 8.98 -6.79
C TYR A 23 22.29 9.14 -6.62
N ALA A 24 21.82 9.81 -5.57
CA ALA A 24 20.40 10.07 -5.37
C ALA A 24 19.79 10.88 -6.52
N ALA A 25 20.54 11.81 -7.12
CA ALA A 25 20.09 12.58 -8.28
C ALA A 25 19.87 11.74 -9.55
N THR A 26 20.50 10.57 -9.67
CA THR A 26 20.29 9.64 -10.80
C THR A 26 19.06 8.76 -10.65
N LYS A 27 18.43 8.69 -9.46
CA LYS A 27 17.24 7.90 -9.23
C LYS A 27 16.01 8.51 -9.92
N PRO A 28 15.03 7.68 -10.35
CA PRO A 28 13.78 8.15 -10.94
C PRO A 28 13.03 9.16 -10.05
N ASP A 29 12.26 10.06 -10.65
CA ASP A 29 11.39 11.01 -9.94
C ASP A 29 10.09 10.38 -9.44
N THR A 30 9.82 9.14 -9.82
CA THR A 30 8.66 8.36 -9.42
C THR A 30 9.08 7.00 -8.88
N PHE A 31 8.25 6.43 -8.02
CA PHE A 31 8.38 5.06 -7.57
C PHE A 31 7.13 4.26 -7.92
N ARG A 32 7.28 2.95 -8.02
CA ARG A 32 6.20 1.97 -8.11
C ARG A 32 6.55 0.77 -7.25
N VAL A 33 5.62 0.38 -6.39
CA VAL A 33 5.67 -0.86 -5.61
C VAL A 33 4.48 -1.69 -6.02
N GLU A 34 4.70 -2.98 -6.25
CA GLU A 34 3.66 -3.89 -6.72
C GLU A 34 3.85 -5.27 -6.13
N ARG A 35 2.75 -5.90 -5.69
CA ARG A 35 2.70 -7.30 -5.27
C ARG A 35 1.44 -7.96 -5.81
N ALA A 36 1.52 -9.25 -6.08
CA ALA A 36 0.40 -10.03 -6.59
C ALA A 36 0.27 -11.36 -5.86
N LEU A 37 -0.97 -11.83 -5.72
CA LEU A 37 -1.28 -13.10 -5.08
C LEU A 37 -2.50 -13.75 -5.74
N VAL A 38 -2.44 -15.05 -5.98
CA VAL A 38 -3.60 -15.82 -6.46
C VAL A 38 -4.50 -16.21 -5.27
N ILE A 39 -5.77 -15.82 -5.37
CA ILE A 39 -6.85 -16.12 -4.42
C ILE A 39 -7.82 -17.13 -5.07
N LYS A 40 -8.15 -18.23 -4.40
CA LYS A 40 -9.04 -19.27 -4.91
C LYS A 40 -10.53 -18.87 -4.82
N ALA A 41 -10.87 -17.80 -5.53
CA ALA A 41 -12.23 -17.29 -5.67
C ALA A 41 -12.38 -16.55 -6.99
N SER A 42 -13.63 -16.35 -7.44
CA SER A 42 -13.88 -15.50 -8.62
C SER A 42 -13.72 -14.01 -8.28
N PRO A 43 -13.45 -13.15 -9.27
CA PRO A 43 -13.32 -11.71 -9.06
C PRO A 43 -14.54 -11.08 -8.36
N GLU A 44 -15.74 -11.57 -8.66
CA GLU A 44 -17.00 -11.05 -8.10
C GLU A 44 -17.09 -11.24 -6.58
N LYS A 45 -16.41 -12.25 -6.02
CA LYS A 45 -16.35 -12.47 -4.58
C LYS A 45 -15.28 -11.63 -3.88
N ILE A 46 -14.23 -11.27 -4.60
CA ILE A 46 -13.11 -10.49 -4.06
C ILE A 46 -13.39 -8.99 -4.19
N PHE A 47 -13.93 -8.56 -5.33
CA PHE A 47 -14.10 -7.15 -5.69
C PHE A 47 -14.84 -6.32 -4.62
N PRO A 48 -15.95 -6.77 -4.00
CA PRO A 48 -16.65 -5.99 -2.97
C PRO A 48 -15.78 -5.67 -1.76
N LEU A 49 -14.85 -6.58 -1.39
CA LEU A 49 -13.94 -6.38 -0.26
C LEU A 49 -12.86 -5.32 -0.54
N ILE A 50 -12.64 -4.99 -1.81
CA ILE A 50 -11.69 -3.95 -2.24
C ILE A 50 -12.44 -2.65 -2.55
N ASN A 51 -13.65 -2.73 -3.10
CA ASN A 51 -14.44 -1.58 -3.53
C ASN A 51 -15.20 -0.88 -2.39
N ASP A 52 -15.25 -1.48 -1.20
CA ASP A 52 -15.77 -0.89 0.03
C ASP A 52 -14.62 -0.63 1.02
N LEU A 53 -14.37 0.65 1.33
CA LEU A 53 -13.28 1.04 2.25
C LEU A 53 -13.51 0.58 3.69
N ARG A 54 -14.77 0.32 4.10
CA ARG A 54 -15.08 -0.29 5.40
C ARG A 54 -14.70 -1.77 5.41
N ALA A 55 -14.97 -2.49 4.32
CA ALA A 55 -14.54 -3.86 4.15
C ALA A 55 -13.02 -3.97 4.06
N GLN A 56 -12.35 -3.00 3.40
CA GLN A 56 -10.89 -2.95 3.34
C GLN A 56 -10.25 -2.92 4.74
N SER A 57 -10.84 -2.23 5.72
CA SER A 57 -10.27 -2.15 7.08
C SER A 57 -10.17 -3.52 7.78
N THR A 58 -10.94 -4.50 7.35
CA THR A 58 -10.93 -5.87 7.96
C THR A 58 -9.68 -6.68 7.58
N TRP A 59 -9.02 -6.35 6.48
CA TRP A 59 -7.84 -7.06 5.98
C TRP A 59 -6.63 -6.15 5.76
N SER A 60 -6.81 -4.83 5.83
CA SER A 60 -5.74 -3.86 5.64
C SER A 60 -4.58 -4.09 6.64
N PRO A 61 -3.32 -4.14 6.17
CA PRO A 61 -2.16 -4.27 7.04
C PRO A 61 -1.84 -2.97 7.79
N PHE A 62 -2.54 -1.88 7.48
CA PHE A 62 -2.31 -0.56 8.06
C PHE A 62 -3.21 -0.24 9.27
N GLU A 63 -4.15 -1.12 9.61
CA GLU A 63 -5.03 -1.03 10.78
C GLU A 63 -4.31 -1.50 12.07
N LYS A 64 -3.17 -0.84 12.39
CA LYS A 64 -2.29 -1.25 13.50
C LYS A 64 -2.54 -0.52 14.81
N ASP A 65 -3.23 0.61 14.76
CA ASP A 65 -3.52 1.44 15.95
C ASP A 65 -4.99 1.28 16.35
N PRO A 66 -5.28 0.64 17.49
CA PRO A 66 -6.65 0.45 17.97
C PRO A 66 -7.35 1.78 18.28
N ASP A 67 -6.60 2.79 18.72
CA ASP A 67 -7.11 4.11 19.12
C ASP A 67 -7.19 5.10 17.94
N MET A 68 -6.82 4.67 16.73
CA MET A 68 -6.86 5.49 15.54
C MET A 68 -8.28 6.01 15.27
N LYS A 69 -8.42 7.31 15.06
CA LYS A 69 -9.68 7.91 14.60
C LYS A 69 -9.92 7.54 13.16
N ARG A 70 -11.11 7.05 12.86
CA ARG A 70 -11.54 6.60 11.53
C ARG A 70 -12.80 7.33 11.13
N THR A 71 -12.79 7.93 9.96
CA THR A 71 -13.96 8.63 9.41
C THR A 71 -14.23 8.13 8.00
N ASN A 72 -15.44 7.64 7.78
CA ASN A 72 -15.92 7.27 6.45
C ASN A 72 -16.89 8.34 5.97
N SER A 73 -16.74 8.78 4.73
CA SER A 73 -17.60 9.80 4.10
C SER A 73 -17.77 9.50 2.60
N GLY A 74 -18.62 10.28 1.93
CA GLY A 74 -18.93 10.09 0.52
C GLY A 74 -19.90 8.92 0.27
N THR A 75 -19.70 8.20 -0.83
CA THR A 75 -20.49 7.02 -1.20
C THR A 75 -20.20 5.85 -0.26
N ALA A 76 -21.13 4.91 -0.12
CA ALA A 76 -20.93 3.72 0.72
C ALA A 76 -19.80 2.83 0.18
N GLU A 77 -19.71 2.72 -1.15
CA GLU A 77 -18.71 1.94 -1.88
C GLU A 77 -18.45 2.58 -3.25
N GLY A 78 -17.38 2.17 -3.90
CA GLY A 78 -17.01 2.62 -5.25
C GLY A 78 -16.55 4.08 -5.33
N PRO A 79 -16.52 4.67 -6.53
CA PRO A 79 -16.04 6.03 -6.73
C PRO A 79 -16.77 7.05 -5.86
N GLY A 80 -15.99 7.90 -5.16
CA GLY A 80 -16.50 8.87 -4.20
C GLY A 80 -16.51 8.37 -2.75
N ALA A 81 -16.28 7.08 -2.47
CA ALA A 81 -16.05 6.60 -1.12
C ALA A 81 -14.73 7.14 -0.57
N VAL A 82 -14.73 7.58 0.68
CA VAL A 82 -13.59 8.19 1.36
C VAL A 82 -13.41 7.60 2.73
N TYR A 83 -12.18 7.29 3.09
CA TYR A 83 -11.75 6.91 4.41
C TYR A 83 -10.60 7.79 4.87
N GLU A 84 -10.76 8.41 6.03
CA GLU A 84 -9.76 9.26 6.66
C GLU A 84 -9.33 8.62 7.98
N TRP A 85 -8.04 8.72 8.28
CA TRP A 85 -7.49 8.21 9.52
C TRP A 85 -6.56 9.23 10.19
N ASP A 86 -6.53 9.21 11.51
CA ASP A 86 -5.62 9.98 12.34
C ASP A 86 -5.21 9.12 13.54
N GLY A 87 -4.01 8.56 13.47
CA GLY A 87 -3.47 7.64 14.45
C GLY A 87 -2.13 8.07 15.02
N ASN A 88 -1.45 7.14 15.67
CA ASN A 88 -0.17 7.32 16.31
C ASN A 88 0.98 7.60 15.29
N ARG A 89 2.23 7.68 15.77
CA ARG A 89 3.39 7.98 14.92
C ARG A 89 3.69 6.89 13.88
N GLU A 90 3.29 5.65 14.13
CA GLU A 90 3.54 4.53 13.22
C GLU A 90 2.59 4.58 12.01
N VAL A 91 1.29 4.75 12.25
CA VAL A 91 0.28 4.78 11.17
C VAL A 91 0.10 6.17 10.56
N GLY A 92 0.44 7.23 11.29
CA GLY A 92 0.33 8.61 10.83
C GLY A 92 -1.11 9.06 10.63
N ALA A 93 -1.31 9.98 9.68
CA ALA A 93 -2.62 10.48 9.30
C ALA A 93 -2.73 10.68 7.79
N GLY A 94 -3.94 10.53 7.26
CA GLY A 94 -4.19 10.70 5.84
C GLY A 94 -5.61 10.41 5.43
N ARG A 95 -5.80 10.30 4.12
CA ARG A 95 -7.06 10.07 3.46
C ARG A 95 -6.83 9.13 2.27
N ILE A 96 -7.74 8.19 2.09
CA ILE A 96 -7.82 7.40 0.87
C ILE A 96 -9.22 7.54 0.27
N ALA A 97 -9.30 7.68 -1.05
CA ALA A 97 -10.57 7.83 -1.76
C ALA A 97 -10.59 6.94 -3.00
N ILE A 98 -11.68 6.23 -3.24
CA ILE A 98 -11.87 5.52 -4.50
C ILE A 98 -12.17 6.56 -5.58
N THR A 99 -11.33 6.61 -6.60
CA THR A 99 -11.41 7.57 -7.71
C THR A 99 -12.06 6.96 -8.96
N ASP A 100 -11.88 5.65 -9.15
CA ASP A 100 -12.43 4.92 -10.29
C ASP A 100 -12.62 3.44 -9.94
N ALA A 101 -13.62 2.80 -10.55
CA ALA A 101 -13.87 1.37 -10.42
C ALA A 101 -14.43 0.80 -11.72
N ASN A 102 -13.89 -0.35 -12.13
CA ASN A 102 -14.38 -1.15 -13.25
C ASN A 102 -14.70 -2.57 -12.74
N PRO A 103 -15.92 -2.81 -12.22
CA PRO A 103 -16.28 -4.11 -11.68
C PRO A 103 -16.25 -5.23 -12.72
N PRO A 104 -15.84 -6.44 -12.35
CA PRO A 104 -15.17 -6.81 -11.11
C PRO A 104 -13.63 -6.82 -11.25
N ARG A 105 -13.04 -5.97 -12.09
CA ARG A 105 -11.66 -6.10 -12.59
C ARG A 105 -10.66 -5.11 -11.99
N ARG A 106 -11.11 -3.90 -11.60
CA ARG A 106 -10.18 -2.83 -11.22
C ARG A 106 -10.80 -1.87 -10.22
N VAL A 107 -10.02 -1.42 -9.24
CA VAL A 107 -10.32 -0.30 -8.35
C VAL A 107 -9.08 0.60 -8.29
N ALA A 108 -9.27 1.90 -8.55
CA ALA A 108 -8.22 2.91 -8.42
C ALA A 108 -8.57 3.86 -7.26
N LEU A 109 -7.53 4.22 -6.49
CA LEU A 109 -7.66 5.04 -5.30
C LEU A 109 -6.59 6.14 -5.29
N ALA A 110 -6.96 7.30 -4.78
CA ALA A 110 -6.01 8.34 -4.39
C ALA A 110 -5.70 8.20 -2.89
N LEU A 111 -4.41 8.17 -2.56
CA LEU A 111 -3.90 8.09 -1.20
C LEU A 111 -3.13 9.37 -0.88
N ASP A 112 -3.72 10.20 0.00
CA ASP A 112 -3.15 11.45 0.47
C ASP A 112 -2.73 11.29 1.93
N ARG A 113 -1.43 11.17 2.18
CA ARG A 113 -0.88 11.12 3.53
C ARG A 113 -0.45 12.52 3.96
N THR A 114 -0.77 12.88 5.21
CA THR A 114 -0.40 14.18 5.79
C THR A 114 0.71 14.04 6.83
N ARG A 115 0.79 12.89 7.52
CA ARG A 115 1.80 12.57 8.53
C ARG A 115 2.31 11.13 8.36
N PRO A 116 3.59 10.84 8.70
CA PRO A 116 4.64 11.74 9.20
C PRO A 116 5.19 12.67 8.12
N MET A 117 4.96 12.37 6.85
CA MET A 117 5.43 13.13 5.70
C MET A 117 4.32 13.19 4.67
N ALA A 118 4.04 14.37 4.13
CA ALA A 118 3.05 14.56 3.08
C ALA A 118 3.44 13.77 1.81
N ALA A 119 2.48 13.05 1.26
CA ALA A 119 2.66 12.28 0.03
C ALA A 119 1.32 12.11 -0.69
N HIS A 120 1.35 12.17 -2.01
CA HIS A 120 0.21 11.92 -2.89
C HIS A 120 0.55 10.72 -3.77
N ASN A 121 -0.19 9.64 -3.62
CA ASN A 121 0.04 8.39 -4.33
C ASN A 121 -1.25 7.92 -5.02
N THR A 122 -1.07 7.22 -6.12
CA THR A 122 -2.15 6.43 -6.74
C THR A 122 -1.97 4.98 -6.33
N VAL A 123 -3.06 4.38 -5.85
CA VAL A 123 -3.14 2.95 -5.52
C VAL A 123 -4.08 2.29 -6.51
N GLU A 124 -3.73 1.09 -6.95
CA GLU A 124 -4.58 0.34 -7.87
C GLU A 124 -4.61 -1.14 -7.48
N PHE A 125 -5.80 -1.71 -7.54
CA PHE A 125 -6.03 -3.14 -7.49
C PHE A 125 -6.53 -3.60 -8.86
N THR A 126 -5.91 -4.66 -9.40
CA THR A 126 -6.40 -5.37 -10.58
C THR A 126 -6.70 -6.82 -10.24
N LEU A 127 -7.79 -7.33 -10.81
CA LEU A 127 -8.30 -8.68 -10.59
C LEU A 127 -8.39 -9.39 -11.93
N GLU A 128 -7.49 -10.34 -12.16
CA GLU A 128 -7.39 -11.09 -13.40
C GLU A 128 -7.82 -12.55 -13.17
N PRO A 129 -8.94 -12.99 -13.79
CA PRO A 129 -9.36 -14.39 -13.70
C PRO A 129 -8.27 -15.33 -14.21
N GLN A 130 -8.04 -16.41 -13.45
CA GLN A 130 -7.14 -17.51 -13.83
C GLN A 130 -7.83 -18.87 -13.62
N ALA A 131 -7.25 -19.94 -14.16
CA ALA A 131 -7.81 -21.29 -14.08
C ALA A 131 -8.10 -21.72 -12.62
N ASN A 132 -7.29 -21.29 -11.66
CA ASN A 132 -7.38 -21.72 -10.25
C ASN A 132 -7.86 -20.60 -9.30
N GLY A 133 -8.49 -19.53 -9.83
CA GLY A 133 -8.96 -18.41 -9.01
C GLY A 133 -8.74 -17.07 -9.71
N THR A 134 -8.33 -16.06 -8.93
CA THR A 134 -8.08 -14.71 -9.41
C THR A 134 -6.69 -14.26 -8.98
N ASN A 135 -5.89 -13.78 -9.92
CA ASN A 135 -4.66 -13.04 -9.61
C ASN A 135 -5.04 -11.61 -9.19
N VAL A 136 -4.81 -11.28 -7.94
CA VAL A 136 -5.02 -9.94 -7.39
C VAL A 136 -3.69 -9.24 -7.30
N THR A 137 -3.55 -8.14 -8.04
CA THR A 137 -2.36 -7.29 -8.01
C THR A 137 -2.68 -6.00 -7.26
N TRP A 138 -1.87 -5.67 -6.27
CA TRP A 138 -1.90 -4.41 -5.53
C TRP A 138 -0.68 -3.58 -5.90
N SER A 139 -0.90 -2.42 -6.48
CA SER A 139 0.18 -1.50 -6.84
C SER A 139 -0.02 -0.13 -6.22
N MET A 140 1.08 0.55 -5.97
CA MET A 140 1.13 1.95 -5.55
C MET A 140 2.23 2.67 -6.30
N GLN A 141 1.93 3.86 -6.78
CA GLN A 141 2.91 4.73 -7.44
C GLN A 141 2.74 6.17 -6.98
N GLY A 142 3.83 6.93 -7.02
CA GLY A 142 3.82 8.33 -6.61
C GLY A 142 5.11 9.05 -6.97
N GLN A 143 5.17 10.33 -6.60
CA GLN A 143 6.37 11.15 -6.76
C GLN A 143 7.42 10.75 -5.72
N GLN A 144 8.69 10.81 -6.12
CA GLN A 144 9.84 10.58 -5.26
C GLN A 144 10.70 11.84 -5.16
N PRO A 145 10.35 12.78 -4.26
CA PRO A 145 11.13 13.99 -4.05
C PRO A 145 12.58 13.68 -3.72
N TYR A 146 13.48 14.62 -4.00
CA TYR A 146 14.93 14.41 -3.86
C TYR A 146 15.33 13.89 -2.46
N LEU A 147 14.73 14.42 -1.39
CA LEU A 147 14.98 13.94 -0.03
C LEU A 147 14.64 12.46 0.13
N VAL A 148 13.52 12.01 -0.47
CA VAL A 148 13.12 10.60 -0.46
C VAL A 148 14.09 9.74 -1.27
N LYS A 149 14.63 10.25 -2.40
CA LYS A 149 15.68 9.57 -3.17
C LYS A 149 16.95 9.37 -2.35
N VAL A 150 17.36 10.38 -1.57
CA VAL A 150 18.50 10.26 -0.64
C VAL A 150 18.22 9.19 0.42
N MET A 151 17.06 9.23 1.06
CA MET A 151 16.67 8.23 2.07
C MET A 151 16.60 6.81 1.47
N SER A 152 16.07 6.65 0.28
CA SER A 152 15.96 5.37 -0.42
C SER A 152 17.33 4.80 -0.89
N THR A 153 18.41 5.52 -0.68
CA THR A 153 19.77 4.99 -0.86
C THR A 153 20.18 4.07 0.28
N PHE A 154 19.59 4.28 1.47
CA PHE A 154 19.90 3.52 2.69
C PHE A 154 18.75 2.59 3.10
N ILE A 155 17.52 2.87 2.67
CA ILE A 155 16.31 2.15 3.05
C ILE A 155 15.67 1.58 1.78
N ASP A 156 15.44 0.28 1.77
CA ASP A 156 14.70 -0.39 0.70
C ASP A 156 13.19 -0.15 0.86
N CYS A 157 12.71 0.93 0.25
CA CYS A 157 11.30 1.32 0.30
C CYS A 157 10.40 0.29 -0.39
N ASP A 158 10.86 -0.37 -1.46
CA ASP A 158 10.09 -1.42 -2.14
C ASP A 158 9.86 -2.61 -1.22
N LYS A 159 10.91 -3.07 -0.54
CA LYS A 159 10.78 -4.17 0.43
C LYS A 159 9.88 -3.79 1.61
N MET A 160 10.04 -2.57 2.14
CA MET A 160 9.26 -2.11 3.30
C MET A 160 7.76 -2.00 2.98
N VAL A 161 7.38 -1.38 1.88
CA VAL A 161 5.98 -1.23 1.46
C VAL A 161 5.45 -2.53 0.88
N GLY A 162 6.26 -3.22 0.07
CA GLY A 162 5.89 -4.49 -0.54
C GLY A 162 5.55 -5.58 0.48
N SER A 163 6.28 -5.66 1.60
CA SER A 163 5.95 -6.62 2.67
C SER A 163 4.58 -6.33 3.31
N GLN A 164 4.17 -5.07 3.41
CA GLN A 164 2.82 -4.71 3.87
C GLN A 164 1.75 -5.16 2.85
N PHE A 165 2.02 -5.01 1.56
CA PHE A 165 1.09 -5.48 0.51
C PHE A 165 0.95 -7.00 0.53
N GLU A 166 2.05 -7.73 0.70
CA GLU A 166 2.05 -9.19 0.85
C GLU A 166 1.22 -9.63 2.05
N GLU A 167 1.39 -8.96 3.21
CA GLU A 167 0.60 -9.21 4.42
C GLU A 167 -0.90 -8.95 4.17
N GLY A 168 -1.25 -7.82 3.55
CA GLY A 168 -2.62 -7.46 3.24
C GLY A 168 -3.27 -8.43 2.26
N LEU A 169 -2.58 -8.78 1.17
CA LEU A 169 -3.07 -9.76 0.21
C LEU A 169 -3.26 -11.15 0.84
N ALA A 170 -2.38 -11.55 1.76
CA ALA A 170 -2.52 -12.81 2.49
C ALA A 170 -3.75 -12.80 3.42
N LYS A 171 -4.03 -11.68 4.12
CA LYS A 171 -5.24 -11.51 4.94
C LYS A 171 -6.51 -11.52 4.08
N LEU A 172 -6.51 -10.80 2.95
CA LEU A 172 -7.62 -10.80 1.99
C LEU A 172 -7.90 -12.23 1.48
N LYS A 173 -6.84 -12.97 1.10
CA LYS A 173 -6.93 -14.37 0.67
C LYS A 173 -7.58 -15.24 1.75
N ALA A 174 -7.09 -15.17 2.99
CA ALA A 174 -7.63 -15.95 4.10
C ALA A 174 -9.13 -15.66 4.34
N LEU A 175 -9.51 -14.37 4.32
CA LEU A 175 -10.89 -13.93 4.49
C LEU A 175 -11.80 -14.50 3.40
N VAL A 176 -11.41 -14.36 2.14
CA VAL A 176 -12.20 -14.81 0.99
C VAL A 176 -12.33 -16.34 0.94
N GLU A 177 -11.23 -17.06 1.11
CA GLU A 177 -11.21 -18.51 1.00
C GLU A 177 -12.00 -19.17 2.15
N THR A 178 -12.00 -18.57 3.35
CA THR A 178 -12.84 -19.03 4.48
C THR A 178 -14.32 -18.83 4.17
N GLN A 179 -14.73 -17.72 3.59
CA GLN A 179 -16.12 -17.47 3.20
C GLN A 179 -16.60 -18.43 2.10
N VAL A 180 -15.73 -18.77 1.15
CA VAL A 180 -16.04 -19.74 0.08
C VAL A 180 -16.28 -21.14 0.65
N VAL A 181 -15.53 -21.56 1.66
CA VAL A 181 -15.71 -22.88 2.30
C VAL A 181 -16.98 -22.92 3.15
N ALA A 182 -17.38 -21.82 3.80
CA ALA A 182 -18.57 -21.75 4.64
C ALA A 182 -19.89 -21.73 3.84
N ALA A 183 -19.89 -21.23 2.61
CA ALA A 183 -21.09 -21.10 1.79
C ALA A 183 -21.77 -22.43 1.40
N PRO A 184 -21.11 -23.55 1.11
CA PRO A 184 -21.77 -24.81 0.75
C PRO A 184 -22.44 -25.53 1.95
N ALA A 185 -22.02 -25.29 3.19
CA ALA A 185 -22.59 -25.94 4.36
C ALA A 185 -23.99 -25.42 4.73
N ALA A 186 -24.30 -24.17 4.43
CA ALA A 186 -25.58 -23.54 4.74
C ALA A 186 -26.74 -23.98 3.80
N GLN A 187 -26.43 -24.48 2.61
CA GLN A 187 -27.43 -24.92 1.63
C GLN A 187 -27.80 -26.41 1.78
N ALA A 188 -27.05 -27.18 2.56
CA ALA A 188 -27.29 -28.61 2.77
C ALA A 188 -28.28 -28.91 3.93
N VAL A 189 -28.67 -27.96 4.75
CA VAL A 189 -29.53 -28.12 5.94
C VAL A 189 -31.00 -27.79 5.67
N GLY A 190 -31.36 -27.36 4.47
CA GLY A 190 -32.71 -26.92 4.09
C GLY A 190 -33.47 -27.85 3.12
N ARG A 191 -33.31 -29.19 3.25
CA ARG A 191 -34.18 -30.15 2.56
C ARG A 191 -34.68 -31.23 3.50
#